data_af4c83745c56d32728c61e770ef079ac
#
_entry.id   af4c83745c56d32728c61e770ef079ac
#
_cell.length_a   1.000
_cell.length_b   1.000
_cell.length_c   1.000
_cell.angle_alpha   90.00
_cell.angle_beta   90.00
_cell.angle_gamma   90.00
#
_symmetry.space_group_name_H-M   'P 1'
#
loop_
_entity.id
_entity.type
_entity.pdbx_description
1 polymer ?
#
loop_
_entity_poly.entity_id
_entity_poly.type
_entity_poly.pdbx_seq_one_letter_code
_entity_poly.pdbx_strand_id
1 'polypeptide(L)'
;MDTVSNYTETLEKTVRDLLERQEDLIRTAFTDQLTGLGNRGGFARSLEELWEQDTPVTMAFIDIDNLKHCNDIFGHDAGNRYILQVSLYLKLYMKVDEAAFRLGGDEFAILSTIATEDDLAKRLEHCREVLLKNNDSEMPHSLLFCFH
;
A
#
# COMPACT_ATOMS: atom_id res chain seq x y z
N MET A 1 -49.44 16.46 -3.83
CA MET A 1 -48.66 16.32 -5.02
C MET A 1 -47.19 15.95 -4.78
N ASP A 2 -46.74 16.10 -3.55
CA ASP A 2 -45.31 15.98 -3.27
C ASP A 2 -44.86 14.72 -2.53
N THR A 3 -45.79 13.81 -2.20
CA THR A 3 -45.51 12.61 -1.42
C THR A 3 -44.67 11.61 -2.23
N VAL A 4 -44.95 11.41 -3.53
CA VAL A 4 -44.22 10.50 -4.39
C VAL A 4 -42.83 11.08 -4.71
N SER A 5 -42.75 12.40 -4.96
CA SER A 5 -41.49 13.10 -5.20
C SER A 5 -40.56 13.03 -3.98
N ASN A 6 -41.11 13.25 -2.79
CA ASN A 6 -40.37 13.14 -1.52
C ASN A 6 -39.89 11.71 -1.25
N TYR A 7 -40.69 10.68 -1.60
CA TYR A 7 -40.30 9.30 -1.49
C TYR A 7 -39.13 8.96 -2.43
N THR A 8 -39.20 9.47 -3.66
CA THR A 8 -38.14 9.25 -4.66
C THR A 8 -36.83 9.89 -4.20
N GLU A 9 -36.86 11.15 -3.77
CA GLU A 9 -35.66 11.82 -3.22
C GLU A 9 -35.09 11.10 -2.00
N THR A 10 -35.95 10.65 -1.10
CA THR A 10 -35.52 9.92 0.10
C THR A 10 -34.88 8.59 -0.27
N LEU A 11 -35.44 7.85 -1.22
CA LEU A 11 -34.90 6.58 -1.72
C LEU A 11 -33.55 6.80 -2.43
N GLU A 12 -33.46 7.79 -3.30
CA GLU A 12 -32.21 8.13 -3.99
C GLU A 12 -31.09 8.51 -3.01
N LYS A 13 -31.41 9.30 -1.99
CA LYS A 13 -30.48 9.65 -0.93
C LYS A 13 -30.05 8.42 -0.15
N THR A 14 -30.99 7.56 0.23
CA THR A 14 -30.71 6.34 1.00
C THR A 14 -29.81 5.38 0.20
N VAL A 15 -30.09 5.18 -1.09
CA VAL A 15 -29.28 4.36 -1.98
C VAL A 15 -27.87 4.94 -2.09
N ARG A 16 -27.73 6.23 -2.27
CA ARG A 16 -26.43 6.92 -2.33
C ARG A 16 -25.64 6.74 -1.05
N ASP A 17 -26.26 6.96 0.11
CA ASP A 17 -25.64 6.79 1.42
C ASP A 17 -25.18 5.34 1.65
N LEU A 18 -25.98 4.37 1.22
CA LEU A 18 -25.62 2.94 1.30
C LEU A 18 -24.45 2.58 0.39
N LEU A 19 -24.40 3.11 -0.83
CA LEU A 19 -23.30 2.90 -1.75
C LEU A 19 -21.99 3.51 -1.22
N GLU A 20 -22.05 4.73 -0.68
CA GLU A 20 -20.91 5.38 -0.05
C GLU A 20 -20.37 4.59 1.14
N ARG A 21 -21.26 4.07 2.00
CA ARG A 21 -20.88 3.23 3.13
C ARG A 21 -20.26 1.90 2.67
N GLN A 22 -20.78 1.31 1.62
CA GLN A 22 -20.22 0.09 1.04
C GLN A 22 -18.81 0.34 0.50
N GLU A 23 -18.59 1.43 -0.23
CA GLU A 23 -17.28 1.82 -0.73
C GLU A 23 -16.29 2.06 0.42
N ASP A 24 -16.71 2.75 1.48
CA ASP A 24 -15.90 3.00 2.67
C ASP A 24 -15.52 1.70 3.40
N LEU A 25 -16.45 0.76 3.52
CA LEU A 25 -16.19 -0.56 4.11
C LEU A 25 -15.18 -1.36 3.29
N ILE A 26 -15.31 -1.37 1.98
CA ILE A 26 -14.37 -2.03 1.06
C ILE A 26 -13.00 -1.39 1.17
N ARG A 27 -12.92 -0.06 1.15
CA ARG A 27 -11.67 0.68 1.32
C ARG A 27 -11.00 0.35 2.64
N THR A 28 -11.72 0.36 3.75
CA THR A 28 -11.20 0.04 5.09
C THR A 28 -10.74 -1.41 5.18
N ALA A 29 -11.45 -2.35 4.55
CA ALA A 29 -11.10 -3.76 4.57
C ALA A 29 -9.81 -4.08 3.81
N PHE A 30 -9.49 -3.34 2.73
CA PHE A 30 -8.40 -3.67 1.79
C PHE A 30 -7.31 -2.61 1.69
N THR A 31 -7.38 -1.53 2.46
CA THR A 31 -6.43 -0.41 2.42
C THR A 31 -5.80 -0.17 3.79
N ASP A 32 -4.49 0.11 3.78
CA ASP A 32 -3.77 0.55 4.98
C ASP A 32 -4.06 2.03 5.26
N GLN A 33 -4.53 2.33 6.46
CA GLN A 33 -4.99 3.68 6.82
C GLN A 33 -3.84 4.70 6.90
N LEU A 34 -2.64 4.26 7.27
CA LEU A 34 -1.49 5.16 7.39
C LEU A 34 -0.93 5.56 6.03
N THR A 35 -0.75 4.60 5.13
CA THR A 35 -0.02 4.80 3.86
C THR A 35 -0.94 4.97 2.65
N GLY A 36 -2.20 4.53 2.74
CA GLY A 36 -3.11 4.46 1.61
C GLY A 36 -2.79 3.36 0.60
N LEU A 37 -1.77 2.55 0.85
CA LEU A 37 -1.49 1.33 0.08
C LEU A 37 -2.54 0.26 0.39
N GLY A 38 -2.61 -0.79 -0.42
CA GLY A 38 -3.36 -1.99 -0.03
C GLY A 38 -2.81 -2.55 1.28
N ASN A 39 -3.67 -3.14 2.09
CA ASN A 39 -3.28 -3.86 3.29
C ASN A 39 -3.07 -5.35 3.01
N ARG A 40 -2.82 -6.15 4.04
CA ARG A 40 -2.68 -7.61 3.93
C ARG A 40 -3.88 -8.27 3.26
N GLY A 41 -5.11 -7.84 3.59
CA GLY A 41 -6.33 -8.33 2.95
C GLY A 41 -6.40 -7.96 1.47
N GLY A 42 -6.02 -6.76 1.11
CA GLY A 42 -5.91 -6.30 -0.27
C GLY A 42 -4.86 -7.08 -1.08
N PHE A 43 -3.72 -7.38 -0.47
CA PHE A 43 -2.68 -8.23 -1.06
C PHE A 43 -3.21 -9.64 -1.36
N ALA A 44 -3.82 -10.28 -0.36
CA ALA A 44 -4.37 -11.63 -0.51
C ALA A 44 -5.43 -11.69 -1.61
N ARG A 45 -6.33 -10.71 -1.65
CA ARG A 45 -7.36 -10.60 -2.68
C ARG A 45 -6.77 -10.44 -4.09
N SER A 46 -5.81 -9.55 -4.25
CA SER A 46 -5.15 -9.32 -5.55
C SER A 46 -4.41 -10.57 -6.03
N LEU A 47 -3.75 -11.27 -5.13
CA LEU A 47 -3.06 -12.51 -5.45
C LEU A 47 -4.04 -13.63 -5.86
N GLU A 48 -5.16 -13.76 -5.17
CA GLU A 48 -6.22 -14.71 -5.50
C GLU A 48 -6.83 -14.44 -6.88
N GLU A 49 -7.13 -13.18 -7.19
CA GLU A 49 -7.63 -12.75 -8.50
C GLU A 49 -6.65 -13.09 -9.64
N LEU A 50 -5.35 -12.84 -9.44
CA LEU A 50 -4.30 -13.19 -10.40
C LEU A 50 -4.17 -14.70 -10.57
N TRP A 51 -4.28 -15.46 -9.50
CA TRP A 51 -4.27 -16.92 -9.52
C TRP A 51 -5.44 -17.48 -10.30
N GLU A 52 -6.65 -17.00 -10.07
CA GLU A 52 -7.87 -17.42 -10.79
C GLU A 52 -7.79 -17.12 -12.29
N GLN A 53 -7.11 -16.03 -12.67
CA GLN A 53 -6.88 -15.63 -14.05
C GLN A 53 -5.68 -16.33 -14.71
N ASP A 54 -4.99 -17.20 -13.99
CA ASP A 54 -3.76 -17.87 -14.43
C ASP A 54 -2.70 -16.84 -14.94
N THR A 55 -2.62 -15.71 -14.27
CA THR A 55 -1.71 -14.62 -14.65
C THR A 55 -0.39 -14.76 -13.92
N PRO A 56 0.73 -14.87 -14.64
CA PRO A 56 2.06 -14.85 -14.01
C PRO A 56 2.29 -13.57 -13.23
N VAL A 57 2.86 -13.69 -12.05
CA VAL A 57 3.13 -12.55 -11.16
C VAL A 57 4.54 -12.64 -10.58
N THR A 58 5.23 -11.52 -10.58
CA THR A 58 6.47 -11.33 -9.82
C THR A 58 6.15 -10.61 -8.52
N MET A 59 6.66 -11.13 -7.42
CA MET A 59 6.44 -10.56 -6.09
C MET A 59 7.76 -10.08 -5.50
N ALA A 60 7.73 -8.96 -4.81
CA ALA A 60 8.82 -8.50 -3.97
C ALA A 60 8.31 -8.25 -2.56
N PHE A 61 9.03 -8.73 -1.57
CA PHE A 61 8.79 -8.43 -0.17
C PHE A 61 9.87 -7.49 0.34
N ILE A 62 9.45 -6.47 1.07
CA ILE A 62 10.30 -5.40 1.55
C ILE A 62 10.08 -5.27 3.05
N ASP A 63 11.18 -5.20 3.79
CA ASP A 63 11.15 -5.02 5.23
C ASP A 63 11.95 -3.75 5.59
N ILE A 64 11.41 -2.95 6.52
CA ILE A 64 12.09 -1.77 7.03
C ILE A 64 12.92 -2.17 8.24
N ASP A 65 14.23 -2.13 8.10
CA ASP A 65 15.13 -2.41 9.20
C ASP A 65 15.07 -1.34 10.30
N ASN A 66 15.20 -1.81 11.52
CA ASN A 66 15.34 -0.96 12.71
C ASN A 66 14.17 0.00 12.98
N LEU A 67 12.98 -0.23 12.44
CA LEU A 67 11.81 0.61 12.71
C LEU A 67 11.50 0.66 14.21
N LYS A 68 11.59 -0.47 14.91
CA LYS A 68 11.42 -0.52 16.37
C LYS A 68 12.43 0.36 17.09
N HIS A 69 13.69 0.31 16.67
CA HIS A 69 14.76 1.14 17.25
C HIS A 69 14.52 2.63 16.98
N CYS A 70 14.06 2.97 15.78
CA CYS A 70 13.64 4.33 15.44
C CYS A 70 12.50 4.81 16.35
N ASN A 71 11.48 3.99 16.55
CA ASN A 71 10.36 4.30 17.45
C ASN A 71 10.81 4.48 18.90
N ASP A 72 11.72 3.64 19.37
CA ASP A 72 12.23 3.67 20.76
C ASP A 72 13.05 4.94 21.04
N ILE A 73 13.81 5.44 20.05
CA ILE A 73 14.66 6.63 20.19
C ILE A 73 13.89 7.92 19.88
N PHE A 74 13.15 7.97 18.78
CA PHE A 74 12.53 9.17 18.24
C PHE A 74 11.00 9.24 18.41
N GLY A 75 10.38 8.17 18.93
CA GLY A 75 8.95 8.06 19.11
C GLY A 75 8.22 7.48 17.90
N HIS A 76 6.96 7.07 18.11
CA HIS A 76 6.12 6.46 17.09
C HIS A 76 5.82 7.39 15.91
N ASP A 77 5.73 8.69 16.12
CA ASP A 77 5.51 9.67 15.06
C ASP A 77 6.67 9.70 14.06
N ALA A 78 7.91 9.55 14.53
CA ALA A 78 9.08 9.45 13.67
C ALA A 78 9.06 8.17 12.82
N GLY A 79 8.70 7.03 13.43
CA GLY A 79 8.50 5.77 12.71
C GLY A 79 7.39 5.86 11.67
N ASN A 80 6.28 6.49 11.99
CA ASN A 80 5.19 6.71 11.04
C ASN A 80 5.60 7.58 9.86
N ARG A 81 6.36 8.65 10.09
CA ARG A 81 6.91 9.48 9.01
C ARG A 81 7.84 8.67 8.10
N TYR A 82 8.65 7.80 8.66
CA TYR A 82 9.53 6.93 7.89
C TYR A 82 8.75 5.91 7.04
N ILE A 83 7.74 5.27 7.61
CA ILE A 83 6.81 4.40 6.88
C ILE A 83 6.13 5.15 5.72
N LEU A 84 5.65 6.37 5.96
CA LEU A 84 5.04 7.21 4.94
C LEU A 84 6.03 7.58 3.84
N GLN A 85 7.26 7.87 4.18
CA GLN A 85 8.32 8.17 3.21
C GLN A 85 8.62 6.95 2.34
N VAL A 86 8.79 5.77 2.93
CA VAL A 86 8.99 4.52 2.19
C VAL A 86 7.81 4.27 1.25
N SER A 87 6.58 4.40 1.73
CA SER A 87 5.39 4.19 0.91
C SER A 87 5.30 5.15 -0.27
N LEU A 88 5.67 6.41 -0.07
CA LEU A 88 5.73 7.41 -1.14
C LEU A 88 6.74 7.03 -2.21
N TYR A 89 7.95 6.65 -1.82
CA TYR A 89 8.98 6.21 -2.77
C TYR A 89 8.57 4.94 -3.52
N LEU A 90 7.97 3.98 -2.85
CA LEU A 90 7.43 2.79 -3.53
C LEU A 90 6.39 3.17 -4.58
N LYS A 91 5.46 4.06 -4.26
CA LYS A 91 4.47 4.56 -5.22
C LYS A 91 5.11 5.24 -6.44
N LEU A 92 6.14 6.04 -6.23
CA LEU A 92 6.85 6.73 -7.31
C LEU A 92 7.56 5.76 -8.27
N TYR A 93 8.01 4.62 -7.78
CA TYR A 93 8.71 3.60 -8.56
C TYR A 93 7.79 2.52 -9.13
N MET A 94 6.49 2.53 -8.79
CA MET A 94 5.51 1.59 -9.36
C MET A 94 5.05 2.02 -10.74
N LYS A 95 4.89 1.03 -11.62
CA LYS A 95 4.23 1.20 -12.92
C LYS A 95 2.73 0.97 -12.80
N VAL A 96 1.97 1.32 -13.85
CA VAL A 96 0.50 1.28 -13.85
C VAL A 96 -0.07 -0.10 -13.50
N ASP A 97 0.56 -1.17 -13.99
CA ASP A 97 0.11 -2.56 -13.77
C ASP A 97 0.79 -3.22 -12.56
N GLU A 98 1.29 -2.43 -11.65
CA GLU A 98 1.91 -2.88 -10.41
C GLU A 98 1.17 -2.34 -9.20
N ALA A 99 1.17 -3.09 -8.13
CA ALA A 99 0.54 -2.71 -6.88
C ALA A 99 1.49 -2.89 -5.69
N ALA A 100 1.49 -1.90 -4.80
CA ALA A 100 2.22 -1.96 -3.54
C ALA A 100 1.24 -2.11 -2.37
N PHE A 101 1.66 -2.88 -1.38
CA PHE A 101 0.88 -3.20 -0.19
C PHE A 101 1.72 -3.03 1.06
N ARG A 102 1.09 -2.66 2.15
CA ARG A 102 1.67 -2.74 3.49
C ARG A 102 1.05 -3.92 4.23
N LEU A 103 1.86 -4.92 4.53
CA LEU A 103 1.40 -6.17 5.14
C LEU A 103 1.38 -6.13 6.67
N GLY A 104 2.24 -5.35 7.25
CA GLY A 104 2.39 -5.20 8.70
C GLY A 104 3.08 -3.88 9.04
N GLY A 105 3.57 -3.73 10.27
CA GLY A 105 4.21 -2.50 10.75
C GLY A 105 5.34 -2.02 9.86
N ASP A 106 6.25 -2.92 9.51
CA ASP A 106 7.49 -2.69 8.78
C ASP A 106 7.58 -3.49 7.46
N GLU A 107 6.54 -4.22 7.11
CA GLU A 107 6.50 -5.13 5.97
C GLU A 107 5.68 -4.58 4.81
N PHE A 108 6.27 -4.58 3.63
CA PHE A 108 5.63 -4.21 2.37
C PHE A 108 5.74 -5.33 1.34
N ALA A 109 4.83 -5.34 0.38
CA ALA A 109 4.90 -6.24 -0.76
C ALA A 109 4.57 -5.49 -2.05
N ILE A 110 5.11 -5.99 -3.16
CA ILE A 110 4.80 -5.52 -4.49
C ILE A 110 4.37 -6.71 -5.33
N LEU A 111 3.32 -6.52 -6.11
CA LEU A 111 2.88 -7.43 -7.16
C LEU A 111 3.07 -6.76 -8.52
N SER A 112 3.73 -7.46 -9.42
CA SER A 112 3.93 -7.03 -10.80
C SER A 112 3.56 -8.14 -11.79
N THR A 113 2.71 -7.82 -12.75
CA THR A 113 2.37 -8.73 -13.86
C THR A 113 3.19 -8.45 -15.12
N ILE A 114 4.06 -7.45 -15.08
CA ILE A 114 4.81 -6.94 -16.23
C ILE A 114 6.33 -7.03 -16.07
N ALA A 115 6.85 -7.00 -14.85
CA ALA A 115 8.28 -7.01 -14.60
C ALA A 115 8.80 -8.43 -14.42
N THR A 116 10.01 -8.66 -14.89
CA THR A 116 10.81 -9.83 -14.48
C THR A 116 11.35 -9.61 -13.06
N GLU A 117 11.76 -10.68 -12.41
CA GLU A 117 12.38 -10.61 -11.08
C GLU A 117 13.60 -9.67 -11.09
N ASP A 118 14.47 -9.78 -12.11
CA ASP A 118 15.67 -8.95 -12.24
C ASP A 118 15.34 -7.46 -12.44
N ASP A 119 14.37 -7.14 -13.28
CA ASP A 119 13.93 -5.76 -13.51
C ASP A 119 13.33 -5.12 -12.24
N LEU A 120 12.49 -5.88 -11.53
CA LEU A 120 11.89 -5.41 -10.29
C LEU A 120 12.95 -5.21 -9.21
N ALA A 121 13.87 -6.17 -9.05
CA ALA A 121 14.97 -6.10 -8.11
C ALA A 121 15.86 -4.87 -8.33
N LYS A 122 16.29 -4.62 -9.58
CA LYS A 122 17.10 -3.46 -9.93
C LYS A 122 16.41 -2.14 -9.67
N ARG A 123 15.12 -2.06 -9.99
CA ARG A 123 14.31 -0.86 -9.78
C ARG A 123 14.10 -0.56 -8.29
N LEU A 124 13.85 -1.58 -7.49
CA LEU A 124 13.72 -1.44 -6.05
C LEU A 124 15.05 -1.09 -5.37
N GLU A 125 16.16 -1.66 -5.82
CA GLU A 125 17.48 -1.28 -5.32
C GLU A 125 17.79 0.20 -5.62
N HIS A 126 17.46 0.67 -6.81
CA HIS A 126 17.58 2.10 -7.12
C HIS A 126 16.66 2.97 -6.25
N CYS A 127 15.43 2.54 -6.02
CA CYS A 127 14.51 3.20 -5.09
C CYS A 127 15.12 3.30 -3.69
N ARG A 128 15.70 2.22 -3.19
CA ARG A 128 16.40 2.18 -1.90
C ARG A 128 17.56 3.18 -1.84
N GLU A 129 18.41 3.19 -2.85
CA GLU A 129 19.55 4.12 -2.92
C GLU A 129 19.10 5.59 -2.88
N VAL A 130 18.06 5.94 -3.64
CA VAL A 130 17.51 7.31 -3.67
C VAL A 130 16.89 7.68 -2.33
N LEU A 131 16.14 6.77 -1.71
CA LEU A 131 15.56 6.97 -0.39
C LEU A 131 16.64 7.23 0.67
N LEU A 132 17.71 6.44 0.67
CA LEU A 132 18.82 6.60 1.62
C LEU A 132 19.59 7.90 1.43
N LYS A 133 19.74 8.37 0.19
CA LYS A 133 20.40 9.65 -0.10
C LYS A 133 19.59 10.86 0.32
N ASN A 134 18.27 10.76 0.27
CA ASN A 134 17.33 11.85 0.59
C ASN A 134 16.83 11.78 2.04
N ASN A 135 17.27 10.79 2.80
CA ASN A 135 16.91 10.67 4.20
C ASN A 135 17.75 11.63 5.03
N ASP A 136 17.09 12.44 5.87
CA ASP A 136 17.79 13.31 6.83
C ASP A 136 18.64 12.46 7.77
N SER A 137 19.78 12.98 8.15
CA SER A 137 20.84 12.31 8.93
C SER A 137 20.41 11.74 10.30
N GLU A 138 19.17 11.92 10.68
CA GLU A 138 18.60 11.49 11.96
C GLU A 138 17.84 10.15 11.89
N MET A 139 17.63 9.60 10.69
CA MET A 139 16.88 8.33 10.52
C MET A 139 17.83 7.14 10.33
N PRO A 140 17.48 5.95 10.85
CA PRO A 140 18.31 4.75 10.64
C PRO A 140 18.42 4.40 9.16
N HIS A 141 19.64 4.14 8.72
CA HIS A 141 20.03 4.01 7.30
C HIS A 141 19.86 2.60 6.71
N SER A 142 19.11 1.71 7.32
CA SER A 142 19.00 0.34 6.81
C SER A 142 17.60 -0.01 6.34
N LEU A 143 17.49 -0.19 5.04
CA LEU A 143 16.38 -0.86 4.38
C LEU A 143 16.92 -2.18 3.82
N LEU A 144 16.42 -3.30 4.31
CA LEU A 144 16.64 -4.61 3.69
C LEU A 144 15.47 -4.91 2.74
N PHE A 145 15.80 -5.16 1.49
CA PHE A 145 14.88 -5.72 0.53
C PHE A 145 15.18 -7.20 0.39
N CYS A 146 14.27 -8.05 0.86
CA CYS A 146 14.32 -9.48 0.57
C CYS A 146 13.42 -9.75 -0.64
N PHE A 147 14.02 -10.26 -1.70
CA PHE A 147 13.30 -10.72 -2.88
C PHE A 147 13.05 -12.23 -2.76
N HIS A 148 11.80 -12.64 -2.92
CA HIS A 148 11.39 -14.04 -3.02
C HIS A 148 10.45 -14.22 -4.22
#